data_e5d5d19e8112041b025ba24454905b33
#
_entry.id   e5d5d19e8112041b025ba24454905b33
#
_cell.length_a   1.000
_cell.length_b   1.000
_cell.length_c   1.000
_cell.angle_alpha   90.00
_cell.angle_beta   90.00
_cell.angle_gamma   90.00
#
_symmetry.space_group_name_H-M   'P 1'
#
loop_
_entity.id
_entity.type
_entity.pdbx_description
1 polymer ?
#
loop_
_entity_poly.entity_id
_entity_poly.type
_entity_poly.pdbx_seq_one_letter_code
_entity_poly.pdbx_strand_id
1 'polypeptide(L)'
;MRDHAQTLLPLYEDFTANWLNHIPASLESSSLLCSLADIIGADSVIDVGCGFSSHVLRDYAAQTSPMPIVYSVDKHLERLGKLHEYLKQHGCSTENIYDWDTIESKSHLKFDLIFHDMGDMALRAATLPWVIEHLKPGGFALLDDMHKARYRKKAEAIVAETDLHLYSMRELTLDKLGRFAMMLHRPA
;
A
#
# COMPACT_ATOMS: atom_id res chain seq x y z
N MET A 1 -11.74 8.24 -15.67
CA MET A 1 -10.81 7.52 -14.78
C MET A 1 -9.58 7.19 -15.61
N ARG A 2 -8.37 7.55 -15.15
CA ARG A 2 -7.13 7.21 -15.86
C ARG A 2 -6.95 5.71 -15.88
N ASP A 3 -6.48 5.14 -16.99
CA ASP A 3 -6.08 3.73 -17.03
C ASP A 3 -4.64 3.60 -16.46
N HIS A 4 -4.57 3.54 -15.14
CA HIS A 4 -3.28 3.41 -14.45
C HIS A 4 -2.56 2.10 -14.79
N ALA A 5 -3.27 1.04 -15.17
CA ALA A 5 -2.63 -0.24 -15.47
C ALA A 5 -1.68 -0.15 -16.67
N GLN A 6 -2.09 0.56 -17.74
CA GLN A 6 -1.22 0.76 -18.92
C GLN A 6 0.00 1.61 -18.60
N THR A 7 -0.18 2.66 -17.78
CA THR A 7 0.93 3.57 -17.38
C THR A 7 1.91 2.88 -16.44
N LEU A 8 1.44 1.99 -15.58
CA LEU A 8 2.28 1.28 -14.61
C LEU A 8 2.99 0.06 -15.16
N LEU A 9 2.59 -0.47 -16.32
CA LEU A 9 3.20 -1.67 -16.88
C LEU A 9 4.72 -1.55 -17.11
N PRO A 10 5.25 -0.48 -17.70
CA PRO A 10 6.70 -0.33 -17.84
C PRO A 10 7.45 -0.27 -16.51
N LEU A 11 6.86 0.40 -15.50
CA LEU A 11 7.44 0.45 -14.15
C LEU A 11 7.45 -0.93 -13.48
N TYR A 12 6.40 -1.73 -13.70
CA TYR A 12 6.30 -3.08 -13.17
C TYR A 12 7.34 -4.02 -13.79
N GLU A 13 7.54 -3.93 -15.10
CA GLU A 13 8.54 -4.73 -15.83
C GLU A 13 9.95 -4.38 -15.38
N ASP A 14 10.27 -3.08 -15.24
CA ASP A 14 11.57 -2.61 -14.75
C ASP A 14 11.79 -3.05 -13.29
N PHE A 15 10.80 -2.87 -12.41
CA PHE A 15 10.91 -3.29 -11.01
C PHE A 15 11.15 -4.78 -10.90
N THR A 16 10.42 -5.61 -11.64
CA THR A 16 10.58 -7.07 -11.63
C THR A 16 11.93 -7.54 -12.15
N ALA A 17 12.50 -6.83 -13.09
CA ALA A 17 13.84 -7.11 -13.63
C ALA A 17 14.96 -6.78 -12.63
N ASN A 18 14.79 -5.74 -11.82
CA ASN A 18 15.82 -5.19 -10.94
C ASN A 18 15.65 -5.59 -9.46
N TRP A 19 14.47 -6.00 -9.05
CA TRP A 19 14.16 -6.39 -7.67
C TRP A 19 14.06 -7.91 -7.53
N LEU A 20 15.22 -8.58 -7.54
CA LEU A 20 15.29 -10.05 -7.51
C LEU A 20 14.76 -10.66 -6.21
N ASN A 21 14.14 -11.86 -6.32
CA ASN A 21 13.68 -12.71 -5.22
C ASN A 21 12.44 -12.26 -4.44
N HIS A 22 11.67 -11.30 -4.93
CA HIS A 22 10.40 -10.92 -4.32
C HIS A 22 9.29 -10.85 -5.36
N ILE A 23 8.10 -11.30 -4.98
CA ILE A 23 6.90 -11.10 -5.79
C ILE A 23 6.38 -9.69 -5.43
N PRO A 24 6.35 -8.74 -6.38
CA PRO A 24 5.85 -7.40 -6.10
C PRO A 24 4.34 -7.40 -5.87
N ALA A 25 3.81 -6.31 -5.30
CA ALA A 25 2.39 -6.02 -5.37
C ALA A 25 1.90 -6.13 -6.81
N SER A 26 0.69 -6.63 -7.02
CA SER A 26 0.18 -6.83 -8.38
C SER A 26 -0.03 -5.51 -9.11
N LEU A 27 0.02 -5.54 -10.44
CA LEU A 27 -0.27 -4.38 -11.28
C LEU A 27 -1.70 -3.89 -11.05
N GLU A 28 -2.63 -4.82 -10.86
CA GLU A 28 -4.03 -4.58 -10.60
C GLU A 28 -4.25 -3.86 -9.25
N SER A 29 -3.63 -4.36 -8.17
CA SER A 29 -3.68 -3.70 -6.85
C SER A 29 -3.05 -2.31 -6.88
N SER A 30 -1.92 -2.16 -7.59
CA SER A 30 -1.22 -0.88 -7.74
C SER A 30 -2.04 0.13 -8.55
N SER A 31 -2.73 -0.33 -9.61
CA SER A 31 -3.64 0.52 -10.41
C SER A 31 -4.84 0.99 -9.58
N LEU A 32 -5.45 0.09 -8.80
CA LEU A 32 -6.53 0.46 -7.89
C LEU A 32 -6.06 1.46 -6.84
N LEU A 33 -4.84 1.29 -6.31
CA LEU A 33 -4.27 2.20 -5.31
C LEU A 33 -4.16 3.64 -5.85
N CYS A 34 -3.66 3.84 -7.07
CA CYS A 34 -3.62 5.14 -7.73
C CYS A 34 -5.03 5.69 -7.99
N SER A 35 -5.97 4.83 -8.42
CA SER A 35 -7.35 5.23 -8.67
C SER A 35 -8.07 5.68 -7.40
N LEU A 36 -7.83 5.01 -6.27
CA LEU A 36 -8.35 5.43 -4.96
C LEU A 36 -7.76 6.79 -4.54
N ALA A 37 -6.45 6.99 -4.72
CA ALA A 37 -5.80 8.26 -4.43
C ALA A 37 -6.42 9.41 -5.25
N ASP A 38 -6.69 9.21 -6.55
CA ASP A 38 -7.37 10.18 -7.42
C ASP A 38 -8.80 10.49 -6.92
N ILE A 39 -9.58 9.45 -6.59
CA ILE A 39 -11.00 9.58 -6.19
C ILE A 39 -11.16 10.40 -4.92
N ILE A 40 -10.28 10.19 -3.94
CA ILE A 40 -10.39 10.88 -2.65
C ILE A 40 -9.58 12.18 -2.59
N GLY A 41 -8.77 12.47 -3.62
CA GLY A 41 -7.83 13.60 -3.58
C GLY A 41 -6.87 13.46 -2.39
N ALA A 42 -6.18 12.31 -2.30
CA ALA A 42 -5.35 11.99 -1.14
C ALA A 42 -4.21 12.99 -0.95
N ASP A 43 -4.09 13.60 0.24
CA ASP A 43 -2.98 14.47 0.63
C ASP A 43 -1.83 13.69 1.30
N SER A 44 -2.14 12.55 1.92
CA SER A 44 -1.18 11.71 2.64
C SER A 44 -1.42 10.23 2.39
N VAL A 45 -0.38 9.54 1.93
CA VAL A 45 -0.45 8.12 1.55
C VAL A 45 0.68 7.36 2.23
N ILE A 46 0.41 6.16 2.72
CA ILE A 46 1.45 5.29 3.27
C ILE A 46 1.41 3.89 2.66
N ASP A 47 2.60 3.39 2.33
CA ASP A 47 2.86 2.01 1.94
C ASP A 47 3.46 1.25 3.13
N VAL A 48 2.68 0.35 3.70
CA VAL A 48 3.07 -0.51 4.84
C VAL A 48 3.49 -1.88 4.30
N GLY A 49 4.78 -2.03 4.05
CA GLY A 49 5.40 -3.16 3.36
C GLY A 49 6.05 -2.72 2.05
N CYS A 50 7.22 -2.11 2.14
CA CYS A 50 7.86 -1.43 1.01
C CYS A 50 8.22 -2.37 -0.17
N GLY A 51 8.05 -1.84 -1.37
CA GLY A 51 8.33 -2.56 -2.61
C GLY A 51 7.91 -1.78 -3.86
N PHE A 52 7.31 -2.48 -4.81
CA PHE A 52 6.79 -1.87 -6.04
C PHE A 52 5.75 -0.77 -5.76
N SER A 53 4.85 -0.98 -4.83
CA SER A 53 3.86 0.00 -4.38
C SER A 53 4.50 1.31 -3.92
N SER A 54 5.65 1.26 -3.25
CA SER A 54 6.39 2.47 -2.85
C SER A 54 6.88 3.29 -4.04
N HIS A 55 7.32 2.63 -5.12
CA HIS A 55 7.70 3.29 -6.36
C HIS A 55 6.48 3.89 -7.07
N VAL A 56 5.42 3.09 -7.24
CA VAL A 56 4.16 3.52 -7.86
C VAL A 56 3.59 4.76 -7.20
N LEU A 57 3.51 4.79 -5.88
CA LEU A 57 2.96 5.93 -5.14
C LEU A 57 3.81 7.20 -5.30
N ARG A 58 5.14 7.08 -5.40
CA ARG A 58 6.02 8.23 -5.64
C ARG A 58 5.95 8.74 -7.06
N ASP A 59 5.87 7.84 -8.04
CA ASP A 59 5.66 8.19 -9.44
C ASP A 59 4.30 8.88 -9.61
N TYR A 60 3.25 8.34 -9.00
CA TYR A 60 1.92 8.96 -8.95
C TYR A 60 1.97 10.36 -8.32
N ALA A 61 2.61 10.50 -7.17
CA ALA A 61 2.71 11.77 -6.45
C ALA A 61 3.42 12.85 -7.30
N ALA A 62 4.50 12.48 -7.99
CA ALA A 62 5.26 13.39 -8.85
C ALA A 62 4.43 13.93 -10.04
N GLN A 63 3.34 13.24 -10.42
CA GLN A 63 2.44 13.62 -11.52
C GLN A 63 1.14 14.27 -11.04
N THR A 64 0.95 14.43 -9.73
CA THR A 64 -0.29 14.93 -9.09
C THR A 64 -0.10 16.32 -8.52
N SER A 65 -1.12 17.18 -8.63
CA SER A 65 -1.10 18.53 -8.07
C SER A 65 -2.42 18.81 -7.33
N PRO A 66 -2.38 19.15 -6.03
CA PRO A 66 -1.18 19.20 -5.18
C PRO A 66 -0.54 17.82 -5.02
N MET A 67 0.78 17.78 -4.81
CA MET A 67 1.52 16.53 -4.64
C MET A 67 1.25 15.93 -3.27
N PRO A 68 0.73 14.69 -3.18
CA PRO A 68 0.54 14.01 -1.90
C PRO A 68 1.87 13.67 -1.22
N ILE A 69 1.88 13.67 0.11
CA ILE A 69 3.03 13.20 0.88
C ILE A 69 2.99 11.67 0.94
N VAL A 70 4.05 11.02 0.46
CA VAL A 70 4.16 9.57 0.41
C VAL A 70 5.12 9.07 1.49
N TYR A 71 4.65 8.13 2.29
CA TYR A 71 5.42 7.40 3.29
C TYR A 71 5.62 5.96 2.85
N SER A 72 6.77 5.36 3.20
CA SER A 72 7.01 3.93 3.01
C SER A 72 7.63 3.35 4.26
N VAL A 73 7.15 2.17 4.65
CA VAL A 73 7.52 1.53 5.91
C VAL A 73 7.77 0.05 5.71
N ASP A 74 8.83 -0.49 6.31
CA ASP A 74 9.03 -1.93 6.41
C ASP A 74 9.71 -2.28 7.74
N LYS A 75 9.56 -3.52 8.18
CA LYS A 75 10.27 -4.05 9.34
C LYS A 75 11.70 -4.47 9.00
N HIS A 76 12.00 -4.74 7.74
CA HIS A 76 13.28 -5.23 7.28
C HIS A 76 14.17 -4.08 6.78
N LEU A 77 15.17 -3.69 7.56
CA LEU A 77 16.10 -2.59 7.25
C LEU A 77 16.82 -2.80 5.91
N GLU A 78 17.18 -4.04 5.57
CA GLU A 78 17.80 -4.37 4.28
C GLU A 78 16.88 -4.01 3.10
N ARG A 79 15.56 -4.30 3.25
CA ARG A 79 14.57 -3.97 2.22
C ARG A 79 14.41 -2.45 2.06
N LEU A 80 14.40 -1.71 3.17
CA LEU A 80 14.37 -0.25 3.15
C LEU A 80 15.60 0.33 2.47
N GLY A 81 16.79 -0.19 2.75
CA GLY A 81 18.03 0.21 2.07
C GLY A 81 17.97 -0.03 0.56
N LYS A 82 17.50 -1.21 0.13
CA LYS A 82 17.30 -1.53 -1.30
C LYS A 82 16.27 -0.60 -1.95
N LEU A 83 15.15 -0.32 -1.26
CA LEU A 83 14.15 0.63 -1.76
C LEU A 83 14.75 2.02 -1.96
N HIS A 84 15.48 2.51 -0.97
CA HIS A 84 16.12 3.83 -1.04
C HIS A 84 17.03 3.94 -2.26
N GLU A 85 17.92 2.97 -2.48
CA GLU A 85 18.83 2.95 -3.64
C GLU A 85 18.05 2.85 -4.96
N TYR A 86 17.05 1.99 -5.04
CA TYR A 86 16.22 1.82 -6.22
C TYR A 86 15.49 3.12 -6.58
N LEU A 87 14.83 3.77 -5.63
CA LEU A 87 14.13 5.03 -5.85
C LEU A 87 15.08 6.14 -6.31
N LYS A 88 16.27 6.23 -5.69
CA LYS A 88 17.29 7.20 -6.07
C LYS A 88 17.75 7.01 -7.51
N GLN A 89 17.97 5.77 -7.96
CA GLN A 89 18.34 5.44 -9.33
C GLN A 89 17.26 5.84 -10.35
N HIS A 90 16.00 5.82 -9.95
CA HIS A 90 14.85 6.19 -10.78
C HIS A 90 14.41 7.66 -10.63
N GLY A 91 15.19 8.49 -9.92
CA GLY A 91 14.89 9.91 -9.73
C GLY A 91 13.67 10.19 -8.87
N CYS A 92 13.21 9.19 -8.10
CA CYS A 92 12.09 9.33 -7.18
C CYS A 92 12.54 9.90 -5.83
N SER A 93 11.62 10.58 -5.10
CA SER A 93 11.88 11.02 -3.74
C SER A 93 12.21 9.83 -2.82
N THR A 94 13.21 9.99 -1.99
CA THR A 94 13.58 9.04 -0.93
C THR A 94 13.18 9.53 0.46
N GLU A 95 12.37 10.58 0.55
CA GLU A 95 11.86 11.10 1.81
C GLU A 95 10.80 10.17 2.42
N ASN A 96 10.63 10.30 3.74
CA ASN A 96 9.60 9.59 4.50
C ASN A 96 9.66 8.06 4.36
N ILE A 97 10.88 7.50 4.34
CA ILE A 97 11.13 6.06 4.41
C ILE A 97 11.53 5.74 5.86
N TYR A 98 10.75 4.90 6.53
CA TYR A 98 10.93 4.59 7.96
C TYR A 98 10.95 3.08 8.21
N ASP A 99 11.68 2.66 9.25
CA ASP A 99 11.45 1.36 9.84
C ASP A 99 10.14 1.34 10.64
N TRP A 100 9.64 0.12 10.90
CA TRP A 100 8.36 -0.06 11.60
C TRP A 100 8.36 0.55 12.99
N ASP A 101 9.41 0.36 13.78
CA ASP A 101 9.45 0.83 15.17
C ASP A 101 9.40 2.37 15.24
N THR A 102 10.05 3.02 14.26
CA THR A 102 10.00 4.48 14.12
C THR A 102 8.59 4.98 13.77
N ILE A 103 7.91 4.39 12.78
CA ILE A 103 6.59 4.86 12.36
C ILE A 103 5.52 4.53 13.41
N GLU A 104 5.61 3.37 14.06
CA GLU A 104 4.70 2.94 15.11
C GLU A 104 4.66 3.95 16.28
N SER A 105 5.80 4.58 16.58
CA SER A 105 5.90 5.62 17.63
C SER A 105 5.24 6.96 17.24
N LYS A 106 4.92 7.18 15.96
CA LYS A 106 4.36 8.45 15.42
C LYS A 106 2.83 8.45 15.44
N SER A 107 2.22 8.34 16.60
CA SER A 107 0.77 8.23 16.79
C SER A 107 -0.07 9.41 16.22
N HIS A 108 0.57 10.56 16.00
CA HIS A 108 -0.08 11.75 15.44
C HIS A 108 -0.29 11.67 13.91
N LEU A 109 0.41 10.78 13.20
CA LEU A 109 0.26 10.63 11.76
C LEU A 109 -1.08 9.95 11.45
N LYS A 110 -1.77 10.47 10.44
CA LYS A 110 -3.01 9.90 9.90
C LYS A 110 -2.95 10.00 8.37
N PHE A 111 -3.53 9.03 7.69
CA PHE A 111 -3.41 8.89 6.25
C PHE A 111 -4.78 8.83 5.57
N ASP A 112 -4.87 9.41 4.38
CA ASP A 112 -6.04 9.33 3.52
C ASP A 112 -6.11 7.97 2.83
N LEU A 113 -4.94 7.42 2.48
CA LEU A 113 -4.81 6.13 1.81
C LEU A 113 -3.66 5.32 2.41
N ILE A 114 -3.93 4.05 2.73
CA ILE A 114 -2.95 3.09 3.25
C ILE A 114 -2.92 1.86 2.32
N PHE A 115 -1.74 1.47 1.85
CA PHE A 115 -1.53 0.14 1.27
C PHE A 115 -0.88 -0.77 2.31
N HIS A 116 -1.45 -1.95 2.56
CA HIS A 116 -0.99 -2.85 3.63
C HIS A 116 -0.57 -4.21 3.07
N ASP A 117 0.75 -4.38 2.92
CA ASP A 117 1.40 -5.56 2.34
C ASP A 117 2.65 -6.02 3.11
N MET A 118 2.78 -5.69 4.40
CA MET A 118 4.01 -5.91 5.17
C MET A 118 4.19 -7.35 5.64
N GLY A 119 5.32 -7.95 5.26
CA GLY A 119 5.80 -9.22 5.82
C GLY A 119 4.88 -10.43 5.58
N ASP A 120 4.88 -11.36 6.52
CA ASP A 120 4.02 -12.54 6.47
C ASP A 120 2.60 -12.27 7.00
N MET A 121 1.73 -13.26 6.88
CA MET A 121 0.32 -13.14 7.29
C MET A 121 0.13 -12.94 8.79
N ALA A 122 1.07 -13.37 9.62
CA ALA A 122 1.00 -13.16 11.07
C ALA A 122 1.32 -11.69 11.40
N LEU A 123 2.35 -11.14 10.77
CA LEU A 123 2.75 -9.75 10.92
C LEU A 123 1.65 -8.81 10.39
N ARG A 124 1.08 -9.11 9.21
CA ARG A 124 -0.05 -8.32 8.67
C ARG A 124 -1.24 -8.28 9.62
N ALA A 125 -1.61 -9.42 10.20
CA ALA A 125 -2.70 -9.44 11.17
C ALA A 125 -2.35 -8.66 12.45
N ALA A 126 -1.10 -8.69 12.89
CA ALA A 126 -0.64 -7.97 14.08
C ALA A 126 -0.58 -6.44 13.86
N THR A 127 -0.26 -5.99 12.65
CA THR A 127 -0.15 -4.56 12.30
C THR A 127 -1.46 -3.94 11.81
N LEU A 128 -2.49 -4.74 11.52
CA LEU A 128 -3.80 -4.24 11.07
C LEU A 128 -4.48 -3.28 12.06
N PRO A 129 -4.43 -3.47 13.40
CA PRO A 129 -4.95 -2.48 14.34
C PRO A 129 -4.32 -1.09 14.19
N TRP A 130 -3.01 -1.03 13.95
CA TRP A 130 -2.31 0.22 13.67
C TRP A 130 -2.82 0.87 12.37
N VAL A 131 -3.01 0.10 11.30
CA VAL A 131 -3.60 0.59 10.04
C VAL A 131 -4.98 1.19 10.27
N ILE A 132 -5.82 0.50 11.03
CA ILE A 132 -7.16 0.96 11.41
C ILE A 132 -7.06 2.29 12.15
N GLU A 133 -6.22 2.36 13.18
CA GLU A 133 -6.07 3.58 13.99
C GLU A 133 -5.60 4.77 13.15
N HIS A 134 -4.67 4.56 12.20
CA HIS A 134 -4.03 5.63 11.43
C HIS A 134 -4.79 6.03 10.16
N LEU A 135 -5.92 5.39 9.86
CA LEU A 135 -6.78 5.76 8.75
C LEU A 135 -7.65 6.97 9.11
N LYS A 136 -7.61 8.04 8.31
CA LYS A 136 -8.46 9.23 8.49
C LYS A 136 -9.95 8.91 8.26
N PRO A 137 -10.88 9.67 8.84
CA PRO A 137 -12.27 9.69 8.40
C PRO A 137 -12.37 9.96 6.90
N GLY A 138 -13.21 9.21 6.18
CA GLY A 138 -13.31 9.24 4.73
C GLY A 138 -12.18 8.52 3.98
N GLY A 139 -11.17 8.00 4.70
CA GLY A 139 -10.00 7.35 4.09
C GLY A 139 -10.21 5.87 3.76
N PHE A 140 -9.27 5.33 2.96
CA PHE A 140 -9.26 3.94 2.53
C PHE A 140 -7.94 3.24 2.87
N ALA A 141 -8.02 1.95 3.24
CA ALA A 141 -6.85 1.09 3.27
C ALA A 141 -7.07 -0.10 2.33
N LEU A 142 -6.12 -0.36 1.43
CA LEU A 142 -6.11 -1.53 0.56
C LEU A 142 -5.24 -2.61 1.22
N LEU A 143 -5.89 -3.72 1.60
CA LEU A 143 -5.26 -4.86 2.27
C LEU A 143 -4.94 -5.92 1.22
N ASP A 144 -3.67 -6.19 0.98
CA ASP A 144 -3.25 -7.17 -0.03
C ASP A 144 -3.29 -8.63 0.49
N ASP A 145 -3.11 -9.57 -0.41
CA ASP A 145 -3.06 -11.03 -0.13
C ASP A 145 -4.33 -11.62 0.52
N MET A 146 -5.48 -11.01 0.31
CA MET A 146 -6.76 -11.48 0.87
C MET A 146 -7.26 -12.79 0.26
N HIS A 147 -6.60 -13.31 -0.78
CA HIS A 147 -6.79 -14.66 -1.28
C HIS A 147 -6.40 -15.73 -0.23
N LYS A 148 -5.52 -15.40 0.72
CA LYS A 148 -5.08 -16.28 1.82
C LYS A 148 -6.18 -16.36 2.89
N ALA A 149 -7.04 -17.37 2.81
CA ALA A 149 -8.26 -17.51 3.61
C ALA A 149 -8.04 -17.36 5.13
N ARG A 150 -6.90 -17.86 5.66
CA ARG A 150 -6.59 -17.77 7.10
C ARG A 150 -6.33 -16.32 7.52
N TYR A 151 -5.62 -15.54 6.69
CA TYR A 151 -5.39 -14.12 6.94
C TYR A 151 -6.69 -13.34 6.80
N ARG A 152 -7.44 -13.55 5.71
CA ARG A 152 -8.72 -12.90 5.47
C ARG A 152 -9.68 -13.06 6.65
N LYS A 153 -9.86 -14.29 7.18
CA LYS A 153 -10.70 -14.53 8.37
C LYS A 153 -10.26 -13.73 9.60
N LYS A 154 -8.94 -13.60 9.81
CA LYS A 154 -8.42 -12.78 10.91
C LYS A 154 -8.70 -11.30 10.70
N ALA A 155 -8.48 -10.78 9.49
CA ALA A 155 -8.75 -9.39 9.15
C ALA A 155 -10.26 -9.08 9.28
N GLU A 156 -11.13 -9.94 8.77
CA GLU A 156 -12.59 -9.84 8.94
C GLU A 156 -12.99 -9.78 10.42
N ALA A 157 -12.40 -10.63 11.27
CA ALA A 157 -12.69 -10.64 12.69
C ALA A 157 -12.22 -9.36 13.40
N ILE A 158 -11.03 -8.83 13.06
CA ILE A 158 -10.51 -7.58 13.62
C ILE A 158 -11.41 -6.40 13.21
N VAL A 159 -11.80 -6.35 11.93
CA VAL A 159 -12.63 -5.24 11.40
C VAL A 159 -14.04 -5.30 11.98
N ALA A 160 -14.60 -6.49 12.24
CA ALA A 160 -15.93 -6.64 12.83
C ALA A 160 -16.08 -6.00 14.23
N GLU A 161 -14.97 -5.75 14.94
CA GLU A 161 -14.95 -5.06 16.22
C GLU A 161 -14.88 -3.52 16.08
N THR A 162 -15.01 -3.01 14.86
CA THR A 162 -14.90 -1.58 14.54
C THR A 162 -16.13 -1.10 13.75
N ASP A 163 -16.22 0.21 13.54
CA ASP A 163 -17.22 0.85 12.70
C ASP A 163 -16.82 0.97 11.21
N LEU A 164 -15.69 0.32 10.83
CA LEU A 164 -15.19 0.36 9.47
C LEU A 164 -15.89 -0.66 8.56
N HIS A 165 -15.91 -0.36 7.28
CA HIS A 165 -16.48 -1.24 6.27
C HIS A 165 -15.39 -1.94 5.45
N LEU A 166 -15.52 -3.25 5.25
CA LEU A 166 -14.58 -4.06 4.47
C LEU A 166 -15.24 -4.58 3.19
N TYR A 167 -14.70 -4.20 2.04
CA TYR A 167 -15.22 -4.52 0.72
C TYR A 167 -14.27 -5.43 -0.05
N SER A 168 -14.80 -6.43 -0.75
CA SER A 168 -13.98 -7.24 -1.66
C SER A 168 -13.66 -6.44 -2.92
N MET A 169 -12.36 -6.30 -3.22
CA MET A 169 -11.88 -5.71 -4.47
C MET A 169 -11.43 -6.78 -5.47
N ARG A 170 -11.89 -8.03 -5.28
CA ARG A 170 -11.46 -9.17 -6.09
C ARG A 170 -11.63 -8.95 -7.60
N GLU A 171 -12.74 -8.35 -8.01
CA GLU A 171 -13.02 -8.11 -9.44
C GLU A 171 -12.05 -7.10 -10.08
N LEU A 172 -11.48 -6.21 -9.29
CA LEU A 172 -10.56 -5.16 -9.73
C LEU A 172 -9.09 -5.51 -9.51
N THR A 173 -8.79 -6.48 -8.62
CA THR A 173 -7.41 -6.76 -8.19
C THR A 173 -6.99 -8.20 -8.38
N LEU A 174 -7.84 -9.06 -8.97
CA LEU A 174 -7.49 -10.45 -9.22
C LEU A 174 -6.41 -10.55 -10.31
N ASP A 175 -5.21 -10.93 -9.89
CA ASP A 175 -4.08 -11.13 -10.80
C ASP A 175 -3.98 -12.56 -11.36
N LYS A 176 -3.01 -12.76 -12.25
CA LYS A 176 -2.74 -14.07 -12.86
C LYS A 176 -2.29 -15.16 -11.89
N LEU A 177 -1.87 -14.79 -10.68
CA LEU A 177 -1.49 -15.71 -9.60
C LEU A 177 -2.66 -16.03 -8.66
N GLY A 178 -3.84 -15.48 -8.92
CA GLY A 178 -5.03 -15.62 -8.08
C GLY A 178 -5.03 -14.77 -6.82
N ARG A 179 -4.11 -13.80 -6.72
CA ARG A 179 -4.08 -12.85 -5.60
C ARG A 179 -5.14 -11.77 -5.79
N PHE A 180 -5.69 -11.29 -4.69
CA PHE A 180 -6.61 -10.14 -4.69
C PHE A 180 -6.57 -9.40 -3.36
N ALA A 181 -7.01 -8.16 -3.38
CA ALA A 181 -7.09 -7.28 -2.23
C ALA A 181 -8.53 -7.09 -1.73
N MET A 182 -8.64 -6.60 -0.50
CA MET A 182 -9.88 -6.03 0.05
C MET A 182 -9.63 -4.57 0.47
N MET A 183 -10.67 -3.76 0.40
CA MET A 183 -10.62 -2.34 0.76
C MET A 183 -11.33 -2.12 2.08
N LEU A 184 -10.62 -1.53 3.03
CA LEU A 184 -11.16 -1.02 4.27
C LEU A 184 -11.51 0.45 4.10
N HIS A 185 -12.69 0.86 4.53
CA HIS A 185 -13.16 2.24 4.47
C HIS A 185 -13.58 2.72 5.86
N ARG A 186 -13.05 3.86 6.27
CA ARG A 186 -13.52 4.60 7.43
C ARG A 186 -14.56 5.63 6.98
N PRO A 187 -15.82 5.55 7.42
CA PRO A 187 -16.81 6.61 7.16
C PRO A 187 -16.33 8.00 7.62
N ALA A 188 -16.82 9.05 6.98
CA ALA A 188 -16.49 10.44 7.31
C ALA A 188 -17.10 10.89 8.63
#